data_f64b8fca4affb5ec2540da255830080e
#
_entry.id   f64b8fca4affb5ec2540da255830080e
#
_cell.length_a   1.000
_cell.length_b   1.000
_cell.length_c   1.000
_cell.angle_alpha   90.00
_cell.angle_beta   90.00
_cell.angle_gamma   90.00
#
_symmetry.space_group_name_H-M   'P 1'
#
loop_
_entity.id
_entity.type
_entity.pdbx_description
1 polymer ?
#
loop_
_entity_poly.entity_id
_entity_poly.type
_entity_poly.pdbx_seq_one_letter_code
_entity_poly.pdbx_strand_id
1 'polypeptide(L)'
;MAEKIGWGWAGPQYTAHIWVRYRLTLEKFNDFWHNQEGKCAGCQTDLAHPKLKEIKTGLKPEVDHCHKTGKVRGLLCRRCNDFLGKIQDDRAILLALQEYLKRNGDWE
;
A
#
# COMPACT_ATOMS: atom_id res chain seq x y z
N MET A 1 16.37 2.79 16.62
CA MET A 1 15.61 3.45 15.78
C MET A 1 15.77 2.92 14.47
N ALA A 2 14.77 2.81 13.95
CA ALA A 2 14.92 2.36 12.73
C ALA A 2 15.79 3.30 12.07
N GLU A 3 16.71 2.75 11.46
CA GLU A 3 17.50 3.48 10.69
C GLU A 3 16.70 4.22 9.75
N LYS A 4 16.86 5.47 9.66
CA LYS A 4 16.18 6.24 8.69
C LYS A 4 16.66 5.85 7.34
N ILE A 5 15.74 5.61 6.44
CA ILE A 5 16.08 5.31 5.07
C ILE A 5 16.53 6.61 4.43
N GLY A 6 17.72 6.61 3.89
CA GLY A 6 18.28 7.82 3.30
C GLY A 6 17.60 8.21 2.01
N TRP A 7 17.78 9.44 1.62
CA TRP A 7 17.14 9.96 0.43
C TRP A 7 17.51 9.24 -0.85
N GLY A 8 18.68 8.67 -0.93
CA GLY A 8 19.12 7.98 -2.14
C GLY A 8 18.72 6.54 -2.24
N TRP A 9 18.05 5.99 -1.24
CA TRP A 9 17.82 4.55 -1.17
C TRP A 9 17.03 4.00 -2.35
N ALA A 10 16.10 4.77 -2.85
CA ALA A 10 15.24 4.30 -3.94
C ALA A 10 15.73 4.73 -5.31
N GLY A 11 16.71 5.60 -5.35
CA GLY A 11 17.19 6.11 -6.60
C GLY A 11 16.30 7.17 -7.20
N PRO A 12 16.83 7.93 -8.17
CA PRO A 12 16.09 9.05 -8.74
C PRO A 12 14.86 8.63 -9.52
N GLN A 13 14.89 7.45 -10.15
CA GLN A 13 13.75 7.02 -10.92
C GLN A 13 12.53 6.75 -10.07
N TYR A 14 12.71 6.08 -8.94
CA TYR A 14 11.61 5.79 -8.06
C TYR A 14 11.09 7.06 -7.40
N THR A 15 12.01 7.93 -6.96
CA THR A 15 11.64 9.18 -6.33
C THR A 15 10.82 10.03 -7.29
N ALA A 16 11.23 10.13 -8.54
CA ALA A 16 10.50 10.88 -9.55
C ALA A 16 9.14 10.27 -9.82
N HIS A 17 9.08 8.94 -9.87
CA HIS A 17 7.84 8.24 -10.16
C HIS A 17 6.76 8.55 -9.11
N ILE A 18 7.08 8.45 -7.84
CA ILE A 18 6.08 8.69 -6.81
C ILE A 18 5.69 10.15 -6.73
N TRP A 19 6.59 11.06 -7.07
CA TRP A 19 6.26 12.48 -7.10
C TRP A 19 5.35 12.82 -8.27
N VAL A 20 5.73 12.37 -9.47
CA VAL A 20 4.95 12.69 -10.66
C VAL A 20 3.55 12.09 -10.58
N ARG A 21 3.48 10.85 -10.16
CA ARG A 21 2.21 10.14 -10.16
C ARG A 21 1.31 10.48 -9.00
N TYR A 22 1.88 10.67 -7.81
CA TYR A 22 1.07 10.84 -6.60
C TYR A 22 1.34 12.12 -5.86
N ARG A 23 2.30 12.91 -6.31
CA ARG A 23 2.76 14.09 -5.58
C ARG A 23 3.22 13.71 -4.19
N LEU A 24 3.83 12.55 -4.07
CA LEU A 24 4.32 12.03 -2.81
C LEU A 24 5.83 12.19 -2.76
N THR A 25 6.32 12.85 -1.73
CA THR A 25 7.77 13.00 -1.55
C THR A 25 8.32 11.73 -0.93
N LEU A 26 9.63 11.53 -1.07
CA LEU A 26 10.29 10.39 -0.46
C LEU A 26 10.16 10.46 1.07
N GLU A 27 10.20 11.68 1.62
CA GLU A 27 10.04 11.85 3.05
C GLU A 27 8.69 11.35 3.53
N LYS A 28 7.62 11.71 2.80
CA LYS A 28 6.27 11.27 3.16
C LYS A 28 6.12 9.76 2.98
N PHE A 29 6.75 9.22 1.93
CA PHE A 29 6.74 7.78 1.74
C PHE A 29 7.36 7.08 2.94
N ASN A 30 8.49 7.60 3.41
CA ASN A 30 9.16 7.02 4.57
C ASN A 30 8.30 7.14 5.83
N ASP A 31 7.56 8.24 5.95
CA ASP A 31 6.66 8.39 7.10
C ASP A 31 5.59 7.30 7.09
N PHE A 32 4.97 7.04 5.93
CA PHE A 32 4.01 5.96 5.82
C PHE A 32 4.66 4.62 6.13
N TRP A 33 5.84 4.38 5.57
CA TRP A 33 6.54 3.12 5.77
C TRP A 33 6.78 2.86 7.26
N HIS A 34 7.32 3.85 7.95
CA HIS A 34 7.62 3.68 9.37
C HIS A 34 6.37 3.61 10.23
N ASN A 35 5.36 4.40 9.92
CA ASN A 35 4.12 4.35 10.69
C ASN A 35 3.40 3.02 10.53
N GLN A 36 3.54 2.39 9.38
CA GLN A 36 2.95 1.08 9.12
C GLN A 36 3.87 -0.07 9.50
N GLU A 37 5.06 0.26 9.98
CA GLU A 37 6.07 -0.75 10.36
C GLU A 37 6.38 -1.70 9.23
N GLY A 38 6.42 -1.18 8.01
CA GLY A 38 6.76 -1.99 6.84
C GLY A 38 5.69 -2.98 6.44
N LYS A 39 4.47 -2.81 6.94
CA LYS A 39 3.38 -3.74 6.64
C LYS A 39 2.29 -3.09 5.82
N CYS A 40 1.57 -3.91 5.08
CA CYS A 40 0.42 -3.42 4.34
C CYS A 40 -0.59 -2.80 5.30
N ALA A 41 -1.05 -1.60 4.99
CA ALA A 41 -2.01 -0.92 5.86
C ALA A 41 -3.35 -1.65 5.92
N GLY A 42 -3.63 -2.49 4.93
CA GLY A 42 -4.88 -3.26 4.90
C GLY A 42 -4.77 -4.59 5.58
N CYS A 43 -4.04 -5.52 5.00
CA CYS A 43 -4.00 -6.89 5.51
C CYS A 43 -2.85 -7.20 6.46
N GLN A 44 -1.97 -6.24 6.69
CA GLN A 44 -0.85 -6.37 7.62
C GLN A 44 0.25 -7.34 7.19
N THR A 45 0.25 -7.76 5.94
CA THR A 45 1.35 -8.59 5.46
C THR A 45 2.63 -7.76 5.37
N ASP A 46 3.76 -8.39 5.55
CA ASP A 46 5.04 -7.69 5.46
C ASP A 46 5.28 -7.25 4.02
N LEU A 47 5.68 -6.01 3.85
CA LEU A 47 6.03 -5.48 2.54
C LEU A 47 7.53 -5.47 2.38
N ALA A 48 8.01 -5.56 1.14
CA ALA A 48 9.43 -5.52 0.84
C ALA A 48 9.80 -4.08 0.53
N HIS A 49 10.81 -3.57 1.23
CA HIS A 49 11.25 -2.20 1.02
C HIS A 49 11.82 -2.04 -0.39
N PRO A 50 11.51 -0.95 -1.09
CA PRO A 50 11.94 -0.78 -2.48
C PRO A 50 13.44 -0.80 -2.73
N LYS A 51 14.25 -0.59 -1.70
CA LYS A 51 15.68 -0.63 -1.91
C LYS A 51 16.22 -2.06 -2.00
N LEU A 52 15.40 -3.06 -1.71
CA LEU A 52 15.82 -4.44 -1.84
C LEU A 52 15.89 -4.80 -3.31
N LYS A 53 16.93 -5.54 -3.68
CA LYS A 53 17.13 -5.88 -5.07
C LYS A 53 16.13 -6.87 -5.61
N GLU A 54 15.78 -7.85 -4.78
CA GLU A 54 14.86 -8.87 -5.21
C GLU A 54 13.58 -8.75 -4.40
N ILE A 55 12.51 -8.39 -5.06
CA ILE A 55 11.24 -8.22 -4.40
C ILE A 55 10.24 -9.17 -5.02
N LYS A 56 9.65 -10.00 -4.17
CA LYS A 56 8.64 -10.94 -4.66
C LYS A 56 7.43 -10.16 -5.13
N THR A 57 6.84 -10.65 -6.20
CA THR A 57 5.64 -10.04 -6.75
C THR A 57 4.57 -9.94 -5.67
N GLY A 58 3.98 -8.80 -5.56
CA GLY A 58 2.91 -8.58 -4.61
C GLY A 58 3.35 -8.03 -3.27
N LEU A 59 4.65 -8.11 -2.95
CA LEU A 59 5.14 -7.59 -1.69
C LEU A 59 5.71 -6.17 -1.79
N LYS A 60 5.88 -5.67 -3.00
CA LYS A 60 6.32 -4.30 -3.18
C LYS A 60 5.23 -3.37 -2.71
N PRO A 61 5.56 -2.33 -1.94
CA PRO A 61 4.53 -1.40 -1.48
C PRO A 61 3.93 -0.64 -2.66
N GLU A 62 2.62 -0.52 -2.64
CA GLU A 62 1.91 0.23 -3.66
C GLU A 62 1.29 1.44 -3.00
N VAL A 63 1.42 2.60 -3.64
CA VAL A 63 0.87 3.83 -3.09
C VAL A 63 -0.63 3.84 -3.34
N ASP A 64 -1.39 3.81 -2.26
CA ASP A 64 -2.85 3.83 -2.37
C ASP A 64 -3.35 5.26 -2.27
N HIS A 65 -4.23 5.64 -3.14
CA HIS A 65 -4.78 6.98 -3.13
C HIS A 65 -6.29 6.97 -3.37
N CYS A 66 -6.94 8.00 -2.88
CA CYS A 66 -8.37 8.14 -3.08
C CYS A 66 -8.62 8.58 -4.52
N HIS A 67 -9.45 7.84 -5.24
CA HIS A 67 -9.71 8.14 -6.64
C HIS A 67 -10.51 9.43 -6.83
N LYS A 68 -11.21 9.87 -5.80
CA LYS A 68 -11.98 11.10 -5.91
C LYS A 68 -11.14 12.34 -5.63
N THR A 69 -10.31 12.28 -4.60
CA THR A 69 -9.56 13.46 -4.19
C THR A 69 -8.09 13.42 -4.57
N GLY A 70 -7.58 12.23 -4.90
CA GLY A 70 -6.16 12.05 -5.18
C GLY A 70 -5.29 11.96 -3.94
N LYS A 71 -5.89 12.06 -2.77
CA LYS A 71 -5.12 12.04 -1.53
C LYS A 71 -4.51 10.66 -1.30
N VAL A 72 -3.23 10.62 -0.96
CA VAL A 72 -2.55 9.37 -0.64
C VAL A 72 -3.00 8.92 0.74
N ARG A 73 -3.46 7.69 0.81
CA ARG A 73 -4.00 7.12 2.06
C ARG A 73 -3.00 6.25 2.81
N GLY A 74 -2.09 5.61 2.09
CA GLY A 74 -1.13 4.71 2.71
C GLY A 74 -0.48 3.81 1.70
N LEU A 75 0.23 2.80 2.20
CA LEU A 75 0.92 1.84 1.36
C LEU A 75 0.23 0.49 1.53
N LEU A 76 -0.07 -0.16 0.43
CA LEU A 76 -0.75 -1.45 0.44
C LEU A 76 0.06 -2.47 -0.34
N CYS A 77 -0.19 -3.74 -0.08
CA CYS A 77 0.34 -4.78 -0.94
C CYS A 77 -0.49 -4.77 -2.22
N ARG A 78 0.04 -5.40 -3.26
CA ARG A 78 -0.63 -5.40 -4.54
C ARG A 78 -2.04 -5.98 -4.47
N ARG A 79 -2.20 -7.07 -3.73
CA ARG A 79 -3.50 -7.72 -3.62
C ARG A 79 -4.56 -6.78 -3.04
N CYS A 80 -4.22 -6.08 -1.97
CA CYS A 80 -5.17 -5.16 -1.35
C CYS A 80 -5.46 -3.97 -2.24
N ASN A 81 -4.42 -3.43 -2.87
CA ASN A 81 -4.59 -2.29 -3.75
C ASN A 81 -5.44 -2.64 -4.96
N ASP A 82 -5.18 -3.79 -5.58
CA ASP A 82 -5.96 -4.23 -6.73
C ASP A 82 -7.40 -4.49 -6.36
N PHE A 83 -7.63 -5.09 -5.20
CA PHE A 83 -8.97 -5.39 -4.75
C PHE A 83 -9.79 -4.12 -4.55
N LEU A 84 -9.22 -3.12 -3.89
CA LEU A 84 -9.92 -1.86 -3.69
C LEU A 84 -10.21 -1.18 -5.02
N GLY A 85 -9.29 -1.29 -5.97
CA GLY A 85 -9.54 -0.74 -7.30
C GLY A 85 -10.69 -1.42 -8.00
N LYS A 86 -10.79 -2.74 -7.86
CA LYS A 86 -11.85 -3.50 -8.51
C LYS A 86 -13.22 -3.17 -7.97
N ILE A 87 -13.33 -2.94 -6.69
CA ILE A 87 -14.61 -2.59 -6.09
C ILE A 87 -14.80 -1.08 -6.02
N GLN A 88 -13.86 -0.32 -6.58
CA GLN A 88 -13.94 1.15 -6.63
C GLN A 88 -14.16 1.77 -5.24
N ASP A 89 -13.47 1.23 -4.25
CA ASP A 89 -13.51 1.70 -2.86
C ASP A 89 -14.92 1.65 -2.25
N ASP A 90 -15.78 0.79 -2.79
CA ASP A 90 -17.17 0.69 -2.34
C ASP A 90 -17.24 -0.12 -1.04
N ARG A 91 -17.47 0.57 0.05
CA ARG A 91 -17.54 -0.07 1.37
C ARG A 91 -18.71 -1.03 1.51
N ALA A 92 -19.81 -0.75 0.80
CA ALA A 92 -20.98 -1.62 0.86
C ALA A 92 -20.65 -3.00 0.28
N ILE A 93 -19.84 -3.04 -0.78
CA ILE A 93 -19.44 -4.29 -1.37
C ILE A 93 -18.55 -5.07 -0.39
N LEU A 94 -17.64 -4.38 0.29
CA LEU A 94 -16.79 -5.05 1.27
C LEU A 94 -17.61 -5.70 2.37
N LEU A 95 -18.59 -4.96 2.89
CA LEU A 95 -19.43 -5.49 3.95
C LEU A 95 -20.28 -6.65 3.47
N ALA A 96 -20.79 -6.55 2.24
CA ALA A 96 -21.62 -7.61 1.68
C ALA A 96 -20.80 -8.90 1.51
N LEU A 97 -19.55 -8.79 1.07
CA LEU A 97 -18.71 -9.96 0.90
C LEU A 97 -18.34 -10.57 2.25
N GLN A 98 -18.11 -9.74 3.25
CA GLN A 98 -17.84 -10.24 4.58
C GLN A 98 -19.02 -11.05 5.10
N GLU A 99 -20.24 -10.54 4.93
CA GLU A 99 -21.44 -11.24 5.37
C GLU A 99 -21.65 -12.52 4.58
N TYR A 100 -21.31 -12.50 3.29
CA TYR A 100 -21.42 -13.68 2.46
C TYR A 100 -20.56 -14.82 3.01
N LEU A 101 -19.30 -14.53 3.31
CA LEU A 101 -18.40 -15.53 3.87
C LEU A 101 -18.91 -16.06 5.21
N LYS A 102 -19.42 -15.16 6.02
CA LYS A 102 -19.91 -15.54 7.33
C LYS A 102 -21.11 -16.46 7.24
N ARG A 103 -22.06 -16.17 6.32
CA ARG A 103 -23.25 -16.99 6.14
C ARG A 103 -22.93 -18.39 5.68
N ASN A 104 -21.84 -18.53 4.92
CA ASN A 104 -21.51 -19.81 4.34
C ASN A 104 -20.53 -20.64 5.16
N GLY A 105 -20.26 -20.19 6.38
CA GLY A 105 -19.42 -20.97 7.27
C GLY A 105 -17.94 -20.97 6.92
N ASP A 106 -17.55 -20.13 5.97
CA ASP A 106 -16.15 -20.05 5.56
C ASP A 106 -15.43 -18.95 6.30
N TRP A 107 -16.06 -18.45 7.33
CA TRP A 107 -15.52 -17.38 8.12
C TRP A 107 -14.56 -17.97 9.13
N GLU A 108 -13.46 -17.45 9.30
CA GLU A 108 -12.56 -17.82 10.36
C GLU A 108 -11.35 -16.96 10.29
#